data_708adc2158b1c634fb8692ffd2694996
#
_entry.id   708adc2158b1c634fb8692ffd2694996
#
_cell.length_a   1.000
_cell.length_b   1.000
_cell.length_c   1.000
_cell.angle_alpha   90.00
_cell.angle_beta   90.00
_cell.angle_gamma   90.00
#
_symmetry.space_group_name_H-M   'P 1'
#
loop_
_entity.id
_entity.type
_entity.pdbx_description
1 polymer ?
#
loop_
_entity_poly.entity_id
_entity_poly.type
_entity_poly.pdbx_seq_one_letter_code
_entity_poly.pdbx_strand_id
1 'polypeptide(L)'
;MKFNDALQDSPDLTQFIKKAVDNLDKKINLYDYNLVVMPESSSKVNQYMLRYIYRFAQPMLREMELVKALPSSISFDMDAFEKQYFNDVLENGRPRYTEKQKEEVRQSITSMLDLIHRKDYFTIAKDVKKSRWRPYITNFLKFATPADEELCKKIRQQNVLVIDDVTTSGSTLNEILRTLRILNEDNEITVFSLIGRKDLMAESV
;
A
#
# COMPACT_ATOMS: atom_id res chain seq x y z
N MET A 1 5.71 10.93 -8.40
CA MET A 1 6.49 10.94 -9.64
C MET A 1 5.96 9.79 -10.48
N LYS A 2 5.34 10.04 -11.65
CA LYS A 2 4.99 8.96 -12.55
C LYS A 2 6.24 8.67 -13.36
N PHE A 3 6.73 7.45 -13.34
CA PHE A 3 7.75 7.02 -14.28
C PHE A 3 7.14 7.18 -15.70
N ASN A 4 7.74 8.00 -16.51
CA ASN A 4 7.34 8.20 -17.89
C ASN A 4 7.56 6.87 -18.63
N ASP A 5 6.66 6.46 -19.53
CA ASP A 5 6.77 5.19 -20.26
C ASP A 5 8.14 5.00 -20.94
N ALA A 6 8.78 6.11 -21.36
CA ALA A 6 10.13 6.11 -21.91
C ALA A 6 11.24 5.69 -20.91
N LEU A 7 11.00 5.79 -19.60
CA LEU A 7 11.95 5.35 -18.56
C LEU A 7 11.77 3.87 -18.21
N GLN A 8 10.63 3.26 -18.54
CA GLN A 8 10.33 1.88 -18.15
C GLN A 8 11.21 0.85 -18.87
N ASP A 9 11.69 1.17 -20.06
CA ASP A 9 12.60 0.31 -20.85
C ASP A 9 14.06 0.81 -20.83
N SER A 10 14.38 1.76 -19.92
CA SER A 10 15.75 2.28 -19.85
C SER A 10 16.70 1.25 -19.22
N PRO A 11 17.89 1.05 -19.79
CA PRO A 11 18.91 0.17 -19.21
C PRO A 11 19.27 0.56 -17.76
N ASP A 12 19.27 1.86 -17.44
CA ASP A 12 19.59 2.38 -16.12
C ASP A 12 18.55 1.97 -15.06
N LEU A 13 17.26 2.05 -15.38
CA LEU A 13 16.21 1.59 -14.48
C LEU A 13 16.28 0.09 -14.25
N THR A 14 16.52 -0.68 -15.32
CA THR A 14 16.68 -2.12 -15.24
C THR A 14 17.87 -2.49 -14.33
N GLN A 15 19.02 -1.81 -14.48
CA GLN A 15 20.17 -2.02 -13.64
C GLN A 15 19.93 -1.61 -12.18
N PHE A 16 19.20 -0.51 -11.96
CA PHE A 16 18.82 -0.06 -10.63
C PHE A 16 17.94 -1.09 -9.93
N ILE A 17 16.89 -1.58 -10.60
CA ILE A 17 15.99 -2.62 -10.06
C ILE A 17 16.79 -3.88 -9.72
N LYS A 18 17.65 -4.33 -10.63
CA LYS A 18 18.51 -5.50 -10.39
C LYS A 18 19.35 -5.33 -9.13
N LYS A 19 20.08 -4.22 -8.98
CA LYS A 19 20.87 -3.94 -7.78
C LYS A 19 20.03 -3.89 -6.51
N ALA A 20 18.83 -3.31 -6.60
CA ALA A 20 17.93 -3.23 -5.45
C ALA A 20 17.47 -4.63 -4.99
N VAL A 21 17.10 -5.52 -5.93
CA VAL A 21 16.70 -6.90 -5.62
C VAL A 21 17.89 -7.74 -5.15
N ASP A 22 19.09 -7.59 -5.76
CA ASP A 22 20.32 -8.25 -5.29
C ASP A 22 20.65 -7.85 -3.83
N ASN A 23 20.42 -6.58 -3.48
CA ASN A 23 20.61 -6.10 -2.10
C ASN A 23 19.51 -6.57 -1.15
N LEU A 24 18.28 -6.70 -1.63
CA LEU A 24 17.18 -7.26 -0.86
C LEU A 24 17.47 -8.72 -0.50
N ASP A 25 17.86 -9.54 -1.49
CA ASP A 25 18.17 -10.95 -1.28
C ASP A 25 19.26 -11.17 -0.22
N LYS A 26 20.31 -10.33 -0.23
CA LYS A 26 21.35 -10.36 0.80
C LYS A 26 20.84 -10.08 2.22
N LYS A 27 19.73 -9.38 2.35
CA LYS A 27 19.17 -8.98 3.66
C LYS A 27 18.14 -9.97 4.20
N ILE A 28 17.31 -10.54 3.32
CA ILE A 28 16.15 -11.31 3.74
C ILE A 28 16.09 -12.72 3.16
N ASN A 29 17.06 -13.14 2.32
CA ASN A 29 17.06 -14.45 1.64
C ASN A 29 15.73 -14.73 0.90
N LEU A 30 15.60 -14.25 -0.34
CA LEU A 30 14.36 -14.35 -1.12
C LEU A 30 13.89 -15.81 -1.36
N TYR A 31 14.78 -16.78 -1.21
CA TYR A 31 14.40 -18.21 -1.30
C TYR A 31 13.40 -18.65 -0.22
N ASP A 32 13.38 -17.96 0.92
CA ASP A 32 12.50 -18.32 2.06
C ASP A 32 11.04 -17.84 1.87
N TYR A 33 10.76 -17.07 0.81
CA TYR A 33 9.44 -16.53 0.56
C TYR A 33 8.58 -17.45 -0.32
N ASN A 34 7.32 -17.58 0.05
CA ASN A 34 6.34 -18.46 -0.58
C ASN A 34 5.33 -17.70 -1.42
N LEU A 35 5.08 -16.43 -1.07
CA LEU A 35 4.11 -15.57 -1.71
C LEU A 35 4.69 -14.17 -1.93
N VAL A 36 4.55 -13.64 -3.13
CA VAL A 36 4.76 -12.22 -3.43
C VAL A 36 3.41 -11.56 -3.72
N VAL A 37 3.15 -10.45 -3.04
CA VAL A 37 1.95 -9.65 -3.25
C VAL A 37 2.34 -8.27 -3.76
N MET A 38 1.64 -7.81 -4.79
CA MET A 38 1.86 -6.49 -5.39
C MET A 38 0.53 -5.81 -5.73
N PRO A 39 0.44 -4.47 -5.66
CA PRO A 39 -0.71 -3.75 -6.15
C PRO A 39 -0.69 -3.68 -7.69
N GLU A 40 -1.87 -3.68 -8.29
CA GLU A 40 -2.04 -3.30 -9.69
C GLU A 40 -1.46 -1.90 -9.92
N SER A 41 -0.50 -1.81 -10.81
CA SER A 41 0.18 -0.55 -11.15
C SER A 41 0.10 -0.29 -12.65
N SER A 42 -0.07 0.98 -13.03
CA SER A 42 0.10 1.43 -14.42
C SER A 42 1.57 1.38 -14.86
N SER A 43 2.50 1.21 -13.92
CA SER A 43 3.94 1.06 -14.15
C SER A 43 4.29 -0.43 -14.26
N LYS A 44 5.18 -0.79 -15.17
CA LYS A 44 5.73 -2.15 -15.30
C LYS A 44 6.81 -2.45 -14.24
N VAL A 45 7.13 -1.49 -13.36
CA VAL A 45 8.25 -1.62 -12.41
C VAL A 45 8.05 -2.80 -11.46
N ASN A 46 6.83 -2.99 -10.91
CA ASN A 46 6.53 -4.15 -10.05
C ASN A 46 6.77 -5.47 -10.79
N GLN A 47 6.38 -5.57 -12.05
CA GLN A 47 6.61 -6.75 -12.88
C GLN A 47 8.09 -6.99 -13.17
N TYR A 48 8.88 -5.93 -13.37
CA TYR A 48 10.34 -6.05 -13.50
C TYR A 48 10.99 -6.49 -12.19
N MET A 49 10.60 -5.91 -11.04
CA MET A 49 11.05 -6.38 -9.73
C MET A 49 10.76 -7.87 -9.55
N LEU A 50 9.53 -8.29 -9.81
CA LEU A 50 9.12 -9.69 -9.69
C LEU A 50 9.97 -10.64 -10.55
N ARG A 51 10.27 -10.27 -11.81
CA ARG A 51 11.15 -11.06 -12.68
C ARG A 51 12.56 -11.23 -12.11
N TYR A 52 13.09 -10.23 -11.41
CA TYR A 52 14.38 -10.35 -10.75
C TYR A 52 14.30 -11.15 -9.45
N ILE A 53 13.22 -11.03 -8.69
CA ILE A 53 12.94 -11.84 -7.49
C ILE A 53 12.93 -13.33 -7.84
N TYR A 54 12.29 -13.72 -8.94
CA TYR A 54 12.26 -15.13 -9.40
C TYR A 54 13.64 -15.75 -9.63
N ARG A 55 14.71 -14.97 -9.75
CA ARG A 55 16.08 -15.53 -9.88
C ARG A 55 16.61 -16.09 -8.57
N PHE A 56 16.13 -15.60 -7.45
CA PHE A 56 16.55 -15.96 -6.10
C PHE A 56 15.50 -16.80 -5.37
N ALA A 57 14.25 -16.70 -5.80
CA ALA A 57 13.12 -17.33 -5.15
C ALA A 57 13.10 -18.84 -5.39
N GLN A 58 12.44 -19.54 -4.49
CA GLN A 58 12.14 -20.96 -4.67
C GLN A 58 11.19 -21.22 -5.86
N PRO A 59 11.23 -22.41 -6.49
CA PRO A 59 10.40 -22.73 -7.65
C PRO A 59 8.90 -22.69 -7.40
N MET A 60 8.47 -22.78 -6.13
CA MET A 60 7.05 -22.76 -5.72
C MET A 60 6.56 -21.37 -5.30
N LEU A 61 7.37 -20.31 -5.49
CA LEU A 61 6.93 -18.95 -5.21
C LEU A 61 5.65 -18.66 -6.00
N ARG A 62 4.63 -18.21 -5.29
CA ARG A 62 3.35 -17.75 -5.87
C ARG A 62 3.36 -16.24 -5.97
N GLU A 63 2.67 -15.72 -6.98
CA GLU A 63 2.41 -14.30 -7.13
C GLU A 63 0.93 -14.01 -6.95
N MET A 64 0.63 -12.83 -6.40
CA MET A 64 -0.71 -12.34 -6.21
C MET A 64 -0.76 -10.85 -6.48
N GLU A 65 -1.73 -10.43 -7.28
CA GLU A 65 -1.97 -9.03 -7.56
C GLU A 65 -3.23 -8.56 -6.83
N LEU A 66 -3.11 -7.42 -6.14
CA LEU A 66 -4.27 -6.70 -5.61
C LEU A 66 -4.71 -5.66 -6.63
N VAL A 67 -5.94 -5.77 -7.08
CA VAL A 67 -6.52 -4.86 -8.08
C VAL A 67 -7.29 -3.72 -7.42
N LYS A 68 -7.53 -2.66 -8.20
CA LYS A 68 -8.34 -1.53 -7.73
C LYS A 68 -9.77 -1.97 -7.48
N ALA A 69 -10.28 -1.58 -6.34
CA ALA A 69 -11.68 -1.75 -6.00
C ALA A 69 -12.56 -0.71 -6.72
N LEU A 70 -13.86 -0.95 -6.76
CA LEU A 70 -14.82 0.03 -7.30
C LEU A 70 -14.82 1.30 -6.43
N PRO A 71 -14.92 2.50 -7.01
CA PRO A 71 -14.99 3.75 -6.24
C PRO A 71 -16.09 3.75 -5.18
N SER A 72 -17.22 3.09 -5.42
CA SER A 72 -18.34 2.96 -4.47
C SER A 72 -18.03 2.14 -3.21
N SER A 73 -16.95 1.34 -3.22
CA SER A 73 -16.52 0.58 -2.04
C SER A 73 -15.52 1.33 -1.17
N ILE A 74 -15.00 2.46 -1.63
CA ILE A 74 -13.97 3.22 -0.94
C ILE A 74 -14.57 3.84 0.32
N SER A 75 -13.82 3.74 1.41
CA SER A 75 -14.20 4.25 2.72
C SER A 75 -13.10 5.13 3.32
N PHE A 76 -13.41 5.74 4.44
CA PHE A 76 -12.47 6.51 5.24
C PHE A 76 -12.52 6.01 6.69
N ASP A 77 -11.37 5.67 7.24
CA ASP A 77 -11.23 5.27 8.64
C ASP A 77 -11.31 6.52 9.53
N MET A 78 -12.55 6.93 9.85
CA MET A 78 -12.82 8.11 10.64
C MET A 78 -12.30 7.96 12.07
N ASP A 79 -12.42 6.78 12.66
CA ASP A 79 -12.01 6.52 14.04
C ASP A 79 -10.50 6.66 14.21
N ALA A 80 -9.70 6.07 13.32
CA ALA A 80 -8.26 6.22 13.32
C ALA A 80 -7.84 7.68 13.06
N PHE A 81 -8.52 8.37 12.13
CA PHE A 81 -8.26 9.76 11.83
C PHE A 81 -8.56 10.68 13.03
N GLU A 82 -9.70 10.52 13.67
CA GLU A 82 -10.09 11.33 14.83
C GLU A 82 -9.16 11.08 16.01
N LYS A 83 -8.82 9.82 16.27
CA LYS A 83 -7.88 9.44 17.32
C LYS A 83 -6.54 10.15 17.15
N GLN A 84 -6.05 10.27 15.92
CA GLN A 84 -4.76 10.89 15.66
C GLN A 84 -4.82 12.41 15.60
N TYR A 85 -5.87 13.01 15.03
CA TYR A 85 -5.89 14.46 14.77
C TYR A 85 -6.78 15.25 15.71
N PHE A 86 -7.90 14.67 16.21
CA PHE A 86 -8.84 15.44 17.04
C PHE A 86 -8.49 15.38 18.53
N ASN A 87 -7.68 14.40 18.93
CA ASN A 87 -7.19 14.31 20.31
C ASN A 87 -5.89 15.10 20.56
N ASP A 88 -5.34 15.71 19.50
CA ASP A 88 -4.17 16.58 19.61
C ASP A 88 -4.47 17.78 20.51
N VAL A 89 -3.59 18.00 21.48
CA VAL A 89 -3.64 19.11 22.42
C VAL A 89 -2.47 20.05 22.11
N LEU A 90 -2.75 21.34 22.05
CA LEU A 90 -1.72 22.37 21.90
C LEU A 90 -0.85 22.42 23.17
N GLU A 91 0.38 22.96 23.07
CA GLU A 91 1.32 23.12 24.19
C GLU A 91 0.71 23.81 25.42
N ASN A 92 -0.32 24.66 25.21
CA ASN A 92 -1.05 25.33 26.28
C ASN A 92 -2.21 24.51 26.89
N GLY A 93 -2.33 23.22 26.55
CA GLY A 93 -3.38 22.32 27.05
C GLY A 93 -4.76 22.50 26.42
N ARG A 94 -4.90 23.34 25.38
CA ARG A 94 -6.18 23.53 24.69
C ARG A 94 -6.31 22.51 23.53
N PRO A 95 -7.54 22.02 23.25
CA PRO A 95 -7.79 21.22 22.06
C PRO A 95 -7.37 21.96 20.80
N ARG A 96 -6.66 21.29 19.89
CA ARG A 96 -6.24 21.88 18.61
C ARG A 96 -7.41 22.24 17.70
N TYR A 97 -8.52 21.51 17.83
CA TYR A 97 -9.74 21.71 17.06
C TYR A 97 -10.93 21.96 17.99
N THR A 98 -11.73 22.97 17.67
CA THR A 98 -13.05 23.16 18.28
C THR A 98 -14.04 22.15 17.74
N GLU A 99 -15.13 21.86 18.44
CA GLU A 99 -16.16 20.92 17.97
C GLU A 99 -16.74 21.35 16.60
N LYS A 100 -16.94 22.65 16.38
CA LYS A 100 -17.37 23.18 15.09
C LYS A 100 -16.36 22.82 13.97
N GLN A 101 -15.07 22.99 14.21
CA GLN A 101 -14.03 22.65 13.24
C GLN A 101 -13.95 21.16 12.97
N LYS A 102 -14.13 20.31 13.99
CA LYS A 102 -14.20 18.86 13.82
C LYS A 102 -15.36 18.48 12.90
N GLU A 103 -16.53 19.09 13.12
CA GLU A 103 -17.70 18.82 12.29
C GLU A 103 -17.51 19.28 10.84
N GLU A 104 -16.92 20.46 10.62
CA GLU A 104 -16.57 20.94 9.27
C GLU A 104 -15.61 19.97 8.54
N VAL A 105 -14.68 19.37 9.27
CA VAL A 105 -13.75 18.36 8.71
C VAL A 105 -14.52 17.07 8.36
N ARG A 106 -15.40 16.56 9.23
CA ARG A 106 -16.23 15.39 8.94
C ARG A 106 -17.07 15.57 7.68
N GLN A 107 -17.75 16.71 7.57
CA GLN A 107 -18.56 17.06 6.40
C GLN A 107 -17.72 17.16 5.13
N SER A 108 -16.50 17.70 5.23
CA SER A 108 -15.57 17.77 4.10
C SER A 108 -15.10 16.39 3.64
N ILE A 109 -14.88 15.45 4.57
CA ILE A 109 -14.53 14.05 4.27
C ILE A 109 -15.70 13.34 3.61
N THR A 110 -16.91 13.47 4.16
CA THR A 110 -18.14 12.90 3.58
C THR A 110 -18.35 13.40 2.15
N SER A 111 -18.28 14.72 1.94
CA SER A 111 -18.42 15.31 0.60
C SER A 111 -17.34 14.80 -0.38
N MET A 112 -16.12 14.57 0.09
CA MET A 112 -15.06 13.98 -0.73
C MET A 112 -15.41 12.55 -1.12
N LEU A 113 -15.89 11.72 -0.19
CA LEU A 113 -16.30 10.34 -0.46
C LEU A 113 -17.46 10.29 -1.46
N ASP A 114 -18.47 11.14 -1.30
CA ASP A 114 -19.60 11.24 -2.23
C ASP A 114 -19.14 11.55 -3.66
N LEU A 115 -18.14 12.42 -3.80
CA LEU A 115 -17.55 12.72 -5.10
C LEU A 115 -16.76 11.54 -5.67
N ILE A 116 -16.03 10.81 -4.83
CA ILE A 116 -15.30 9.61 -5.23
C ILE A 116 -16.27 8.53 -5.70
N HIS A 117 -17.35 8.26 -4.96
CA HIS A 117 -18.33 7.22 -5.25
C HIS A 117 -19.07 7.41 -6.59
N ARG A 118 -19.11 8.63 -7.11
CA ARG A 118 -19.73 8.97 -8.41
C ARG A 118 -18.78 8.81 -9.60
N LYS A 119 -17.53 8.41 -9.38
CA LYS A 119 -16.54 8.26 -10.44
C LYS A 119 -16.52 6.84 -10.99
N ASP A 120 -16.04 6.71 -12.21
CA ASP A 120 -15.80 5.40 -12.84
C ASP A 120 -14.47 4.78 -12.37
N TYR A 121 -13.52 5.61 -11.90
CA TYR A 121 -12.22 5.18 -11.41
C TYR A 121 -11.71 6.08 -10.28
N PHE A 122 -10.86 5.52 -9.45
CA PHE A 122 -10.23 6.22 -8.31
C PHE A 122 -8.71 6.22 -8.41
N THR A 123 -8.11 7.35 -8.03
CA THR A 123 -6.67 7.49 -7.85
C THR A 123 -6.40 8.33 -6.62
N ILE A 124 -5.82 7.72 -5.58
CA ILE A 124 -5.62 8.35 -4.27
C ILE A 124 -4.92 9.72 -4.35
N ALA A 125 -3.90 9.86 -5.20
CA ALA A 125 -3.14 11.11 -5.33
C ALA A 125 -3.93 12.24 -5.99
N LYS A 126 -4.88 11.92 -6.89
CA LYS A 126 -5.68 12.91 -7.64
C LYS A 126 -6.97 13.26 -6.89
N ASP A 127 -7.60 12.27 -6.29
CA ASP A 127 -8.95 12.40 -5.73
C ASP A 127 -8.92 12.81 -4.26
N VAL A 128 -7.86 12.47 -3.53
CA VAL A 128 -7.64 12.90 -2.14
C VAL A 128 -6.59 14.01 -2.11
N LYS A 129 -7.05 15.26 -2.26
CA LYS A 129 -6.16 16.44 -2.36
C LYS A 129 -5.39 16.71 -1.07
N LYS A 130 -6.02 16.52 0.10
CA LYS A 130 -5.36 16.68 1.40
C LYS A 130 -4.50 15.46 1.69
N SER A 131 -3.18 15.57 1.55
CA SER A 131 -2.24 14.45 1.72
C SER A 131 -2.38 13.74 3.08
N ARG A 132 -2.66 14.49 4.16
CA ARG A 132 -2.90 13.97 5.51
C ARG A 132 -4.13 13.06 5.64
N TRP A 133 -5.05 13.07 4.67
CA TRP A 133 -6.23 12.20 4.66
C TRP A 133 -5.98 10.86 3.97
N ARG A 134 -4.97 10.80 3.10
CA ARG A 134 -4.67 9.61 2.28
C ARG A 134 -4.41 8.34 3.07
N PRO A 135 -3.70 8.36 4.22
CA PRO A 135 -3.48 7.16 5.02
C PRO A 135 -4.75 6.50 5.57
N TYR A 136 -5.85 7.27 5.64
CA TYR A 136 -7.14 6.81 6.20
C TYR A 136 -8.15 6.38 5.12
N ILE A 137 -7.80 6.52 3.84
CA ILE A 137 -8.62 5.97 2.74
C ILE A 137 -8.42 4.46 2.72
N THR A 138 -9.53 3.74 2.76
CA THR A 138 -9.56 2.27 2.82
C THR A 138 -10.47 1.68 1.74
N ASN A 139 -10.38 0.36 1.54
CA ASN A 139 -11.18 -0.40 0.59
C ASN A 139 -10.97 0.00 -0.88
N PHE A 140 -9.79 0.54 -1.23
CA PHE A 140 -9.46 0.88 -2.62
C PHE A 140 -8.64 -0.18 -3.35
N LEU A 141 -8.19 -1.23 -2.63
CA LEU A 141 -7.61 -2.45 -3.20
C LEU A 141 -8.44 -3.66 -2.77
N LYS A 142 -8.46 -4.67 -3.61
CA LYS A 142 -9.10 -5.97 -3.36
C LYS A 142 -8.33 -7.10 -4.04
N PHE A 143 -8.56 -8.33 -3.65
CA PHE A 143 -8.05 -9.49 -4.38
C PHE A 143 -8.59 -9.50 -5.83
N ALA A 144 -7.74 -9.88 -6.77
CA ALA A 144 -8.13 -9.97 -8.18
C ALA A 144 -9.24 -11.00 -8.38
N THR A 145 -9.18 -12.12 -7.66
CA THR A 145 -10.17 -13.18 -7.72
C THR A 145 -10.60 -13.65 -6.31
N PRO A 146 -11.80 -14.21 -6.16
CA PRO A 146 -12.21 -14.89 -4.91
C PRO A 146 -11.27 -16.06 -4.54
N ALA A 147 -10.66 -16.71 -5.54
CA ALA A 147 -9.71 -17.80 -5.28
C ALA A 147 -8.44 -17.30 -4.58
N ASP A 148 -7.95 -16.11 -4.92
CA ASP A 148 -6.80 -15.48 -4.25
C ASP A 148 -7.13 -15.15 -2.79
N GLU A 149 -8.32 -14.62 -2.53
CA GLU A 149 -8.80 -14.33 -1.18
C GLU A 149 -8.89 -15.63 -0.35
N GLU A 150 -9.48 -16.69 -0.91
CA GLU A 150 -9.60 -17.99 -0.25
C GLU A 150 -8.22 -18.66 -0.04
N LEU A 151 -7.29 -18.46 -0.96
CA LEU A 151 -5.91 -18.91 -0.78
C LEU A 151 -5.29 -18.20 0.42
N CYS A 152 -5.40 -16.89 0.52
CA CYS A 152 -4.88 -16.11 1.65
C CYS A 152 -5.44 -16.58 3.00
N LYS A 153 -6.73 -16.88 3.08
CA LYS A 153 -7.35 -17.40 4.31
C LYS A 153 -6.80 -18.78 4.74
N LYS A 154 -6.28 -19.55 3.80
CA LYS A 154 -5.82 -20.95 4.03
C LYS A 154 -4.34 -21.07 4.29
N ILE A 155 -3.52 -20.14 3.84
CA ILE A 155 -2.07 -20.24 4.04
C ILE A 155 -1.69 -20.00 5.50
N ARG A 156 -0.69 -20.78 5.95
CA ARG A 156 -0.17 -20.80 7.32
C ARG A 156 1.34 -20.90 7.29
N GLN A 157 2.00 -20.23 8.24
CA GLN A 157 3.45 -20.32 8.42
C GLN A 157 4.23 -20.02 7.14
N GLN A 158 3.80 -19.00 6.40
CA GLN A 158 4.41 -18.62 5.14
C GLN A 158 5.07 -17.24 5.28
N ASN A 159 6.18 -17.06 4.56
CA ASN A 159 6.81 -15.77 4.40
C ASN A 159 6.21 -15.09 3.17
N VAL A 160 5.60 -13.93 3.41
CA VAL A 160 4.92 -13.12 2.40
C VAL A 160 5.75 -11.87 2.12
N LEU A 161 6.13 -11.67 0.87
CA LEU A 161 6.81 -10.46 0.41
C LEU A 161 5.82 -9.51 -0.27
N VAL A 162 5.63 -8.33 0.28
CA VAL A 162 4.88 -7.25 -0.37
C VAL A 162 5.85 -6.37 -1.13
N ILE A 163 5.61 -6.15 -2.42
CA ILE A 163 6.43 -5.27 -3.26
C ILE A 163 5.61 -4.09 -3.80
N ASP A 164 6.19 -2.88 -3.77
CA ASP A 164 5.60 -1.67 -4.34
C ASP A 164 6.70 -0.83 -5.00
N ASP A 165 6.39 -0.12 -6.09
CA ASP A 165 7.38 0.67 -6.83
C ASP A 165 7.77 1.95 -6.07
N VAL A 166 6.78 2.69 -5.56
CA VAL A 166 7.01 3.98 -4.89
C VAL A 166 6.11 4.16 -3.68
N THR A 167 6.72 4.25 -2.51
CA THR A 167 6.02 4.60 -1.28
C THR A 167 6.21 6.08 -0.95
N THR A 168 5.17 6.90 -1.08
CA THR A 168 5.19 8.33 -0.76
C THR A 168 4.50 8.65 0.56
N SER A 169 3.21 8.35 0.68
CA SER A 169 2.40 8.55 1.90
C SER A 169 2.16 7.26 2.67
N GLY A 170 2.64 6.12 2.17
CA GLY A 170 2.35 4.81 2.72
C GLY A 170 0.91 4.30 2.51
N SER A 171 0.05 5.10 1.87
CA SER A 171 -1.38 4.77 1.76
C SER A 171 -1.63 3.45 1.01
N THR A 172 -0.93 3.24 -0.11
CA THR A 172 -1.04 1.98 -0.87
C THR A 172 -0.57 0.81 -0.02
N LEU A 173 0.55 0.98 0.65
CA LEU A 173 1.14 -0.04 1.50
C LEU A 173 0.23 -0.38 2.69
N ASN A 174 -0.30 0.63 3.37
CA ASN A 174 -1.26 0.43 4.46
C ASN A 174 -2.50 -0.32 3.98
N GLU A 175 -2.99 -0.03 2.77
CA GLU A 175 -4.13 -0.72 2.21
C GLU A 175 -3.80 -2.17 1.84
N ILE A 176 -2.62 -2.44 1.28
CA ILE A 176 -2.16 -3.82 1.04
C ILE A 176 -2.13 -4.60 2.35
N LEU A 177 -1.47 -4.05 3.37
CA LEU A 177 -1.38 -4.70 4.69
C LEU A 177 -2.77 -4.89 5.32
N ARG A 178 -3.68 -3.91 5.18
CA ARG A 178 -5.07 -4.04 5.64
C ARG A 178 -5.80 -5.17 4.91
N THR A 179 -5.65 -5.25 3.59
CA THR A 179 -6.27 -6.31 2.78
C THR A 179 -5.70 -7.68 3.14
N LEU A 180 -4.41 -7.74 3.48
CA LEU A 180 -3.75 -8.99 3.89
C LEU A 180 -3.99 -9.38 5.36
N ARG A 181 -4.73 -8.58 6.16
CA ARG A 181 -5.09 -8.94 7.55
C ARG A 181 -5.97 -10.19 7.67
N ILE A 182 -6.53 -10.66 6.57
CA ILE A 182 -7.21 -11.97 6.51
C ILE A 182 -6.24 -13.15 6.57
N LEU A 183 -4.94 -12.92 6.35
CA LEU A 183 -3.91 -13.92 6.57
C LEU A 183 -3.88 -14.30 8.05
N ASN A 184 -3.53 -15.54 8.31
CA ASN A 184 -3.31 -15.98 9.68
C ASN A 184 -2.11 -15.26 10.31
N GLU A 185 -2.16 -15.00 11.62
CA GLU A 185 -1.12 -14.29 12.39
C GLU A 185 0.23 -15.02 12.41
N ASP A 186 0.26 -16.32 12.08
CA ASP A 186 1.49 -17.09 11.97
C ASP A 186 2.25 -16.91 10.64
N ASN A 187 1.75 -16.05 9.74
CA ASN A 187 2.45 -15.67 8.51
C ASN A 187 3.29 -14.39 8.74
N GLU A 188 4.53 -14.42 8.27
CA GLU A 188 5.43 -13.27 8.34
C GLU A 188 5.30 -12.40 7.08
N ILE A 189 5.09 -11.10 7.24
CA ILE A 189 4.96 -10.15 6.13
C ILE A 189 6.16 -9.22 6.11
N THR A 190 6.94 -9.30 5.05
CA THR A 190 8.03 -8.35 4.76
C THR A 190 7.61 -7.40 3.64
N VAL A 191 7.91 -6.13 3.79
CA VAL A 191 7.59 -5.11 2.80
C VAL A 191 8.86 -4.60 2.13
N PHE A 192 8.82 -4.53 0.80
CA PHE A 192 9.87 -3.92 0.00
C PHE A 192 9.30 -2.86 -0.94
N SER A 193 9.79 -1.63 -0.81
CA SER A 193 9.53 -0.54 -1.75
C SER A 193 10.83 -0.12 -2.42
N LEU A 194 10.78 -0.01 -3.75
CA LEU A 194 11.96 0.37 -4.55
C LEU A 194 12.40 1.81 -4.26
N ILE A 195 11.43 2.71 -4.09
CA ILE A 195 11.62 4.11 -3.71
C ILE A 195 10.68 4.45 -2.57
N GLY A 196 11.23 4.82 -1.42
CA GLY A 196 10.45 5.18 -0.24
C GLY A 196 11.00 6.40 0.48
N ARG A 197 10.16 7.06 1.27
CA ARG A 197 10.59 8.10 2.21
C ARG A 197 11.18 7.45 3.44
N LYS A 198 12.34 7.95 3.87
CA LYS A 198 13.12 7.39 4.99
C LYS A 198 12.38 7.45 6.34
N ASP A 199 11.51 8.44 6.50
CA ASP A 199 10.70 8.68 7.70
C ASP A 199 9.51 7.71 7.87
N LEU A 200 9.15 6.96 6.82
CA LEU A 200 8.06 5.96 6.89
C LEU A 200 8.55 4.55 7.29
N MET A 201 9.87 4.33 7.34
CA MET A 201 10.45 3.01 7.63
C MET A 201 10.79 2.79 9.12
N ALA A 202 10.55 3.77 9.99
CA ALA A 202 11.01 3.74 11.40
C ALA A 202 10.00 3.16 12.40
N GLU A 203 8.77 2.82 12.00
CA GLU A 203 7.71 2.43 12.94
C GLU A 203 7.06 1.06 12.66
N SER A 204 7.77 0.16 11.99
CA SER A 204 7.32 -1.23 11.85
C SER A 204 8.24 -2.16 12.65
N VAL A 205 8.01 -2.19 13.97
CA VAL A 205 8.43 -3.27 14.86
C VAL A 205 7.22 -3.72 15.64
#